data_e56bade5b9d26dee8ee768cb79d8e604
#
_entry.id   e56bade5b9d26dee8ee768cb79d8e604
#
_cell.length_a   1.000
_cell.length_b   1.000
_cell.length_c   1.000
_cell.angle_alpha   90.00
_cell.angle_beta   90.00
_cell.angle_gamma   90.00
#
_symmetry.space_group_name_H-M   'P 1'
#
loop_
_entity.id
_entity.type
_entity.pdbx_description
1 polymer ?
#
loop_
_entity_poly.entity_id
_entity_poly.type
_entity_poly.pdbx_seq_one_letter_code
_entity_poly.pdbx_strand_id
1 'polypeptide(L)'
;AAPPAVAPVAPVAPVAAPAPAPPAPPASQAASSSGRAADIVCATVVLGAGPGGYTAAFRSADLGVDTVLIERYASLGGVCLNVGCIPSKALLHAAEVIDQAAHAKDYGVDFGTPTINIDALRSYKEKVVGQLTKGLAGMAKQRKVRVVQGTAKFLSANELEIVGEDGKAQVLRFANCIIAAGSQPVKLPSFPWDDPRVMDSTDALNLADVPKTLLVVGGGIIGLEMATVYRALGSDVTVVEFMPQLMPGADLDLVKPLADRLKKQGVSVHLKTKVVEARAGEKGIGAAEGGGRVAVGAVNDRVVVSVG
;
A
#
# COMPACT_ATOMS: atom_id res chain seq x y z
N ALA A 1 20.50 2.83 -41.67
CA ALA A 1 19.62 1.68 -41.73
C ALA A 1 18.28 2.07 -41.11
N ALA A 2 17.19 1.89 -41.85
CA ALA A 2 15.85 2.17 -41.36
C ALA A 2 15.45 1.15 -40.27
N PRO A 3 14.68 1.55 -39.24
CA PRO A 3 14.23 0.62 -38.23
C PRO A 3 13.29 -0.45 -38.84
N PRO A 4 13.25 -1.66 -38.28
CA PRO A 4 12.38 -2.72 -38.78
C PRO A 4 10.91 -2.33 -38.66
N ALA A 5 10.13 -2.60 -39.69
CA ALA A 5 8.69 -2.33 -39.70
C ALA A 5 7.99 -3.17 -38.63
N VAL A 6 7.24 -2.50 -37.77
CA VAL A 6 6.39 -3.15 -36.76
C VAL A 6 5.25 -3.87 -37.52
N ALA A 7 5.12 -5.18 -37.32
CA ALA A 7 4.02 -5.95 -37.89
C ALA A 7 2.67 -5.44 -37.35
N PRO A 8 1.61 -5.38 -38.15
CA PRO A 8 0.31 -4.95 -37.69
C PRO A 8 -0.23 -5.91 -36.63
N VAL A 9 -0.58 -5.38 -35.47
CA VAL A 9 -1.26 -6.12 -34.40
C VAL A 9 -2.62 -6.55 -34.93
N ALA A 10 -2.88 -7.85 -34.88
CA ALA A 10 -4.20 -8.38 -35.25
C ALA A 10 -5.30 -7.77 -34.40
N PRO A 11 -6.48 -7.44 -34.95
CA PRO A 11 -7.57 -6.90 -34.15
C PRO A 11 -7.98 -7.91 -33.05
N VAL A 12 -7.96 -7.45 -31.81
CA VAL A 12 -8.47 -8.23 -30.66
C VAL A 12 -9.95 -8.48 -30.92
N ALA A 13 -10.35 -9.74 -30.96
CA ALA A 13 -11.76 -10.11 -31.07
C ALA A 13 -12.56 -9.48 -29.93
N PRO A 14 -13.78 -8.97 -30.20
CA PRO A 14 -14.60 -8.42 -29.12
C PRO A 14 -14.83 -9.49 -28.04
N VAL A 15 -14.49 -9.16 -26.80
CA VAL A 15 -14.79 -10.01 -25.64
C VAL A 15 -16.30 -10.18 -25.61
N ALA A 16 -16.78 -11.41 -25.74
CA ALA A 16 -18.21 -11.71 -25.66
C ALA A 16 -18.77 -11.16 -24.34
N ALA A 17 -19.90 -10.50 -24.42
CA ALA A 17 -20.60 -10.03 -23.23
C ALA A 17 -20.78 -11.21 -22.25
N PRO A 18 -20.52 -11.03 -20.95
CA PRO A 18 -20.71 -12.10 -19.98
C PRO A 18 -22.16 -12.58 -20.05
N ALA A 19 -22.33 -13.90 -20.10
CA ALA A 19 -23.66 -14.52 -20.06
C ALA A 19 -24.42 -13.97 -18.85
N PRO A 20 -25.75 -13.79 -18.95
CA PRO A 20 -26.57 -13.38 -17.82
C PRO A 20 -26.32 -14.32 -16.64
N ALA A 21 -26.06 -13.74 -15.47
CA ALA A 21 -25.82 -14.50 -14.25
C ALA A 21 -26.99 -15.47 -14.03
N PRO A 22 -26.73 -16.71 -13.59
CA PRO A 22 -27.80 -17.63 -13.24
C PRO A 22 -28.69 -16.99 -12.15
N PRO A 23 -29.99 -17.23 -12.15
CA PRO A 23 -30.88 -16.70 -11.13
C PRO A 23 -30.34 -17.08 -9.76
N ALA A 24 -30.31 -16.10 -8.85
CA ALA A 24 -29.88 -16.32 -7.49
C ALA A 24 -30.65 -17.51 -6.89
N PRO A 25 -29.97 -18.46 -6.20
CA PRO A 25 -30.67 -19.54 -5.53
C PRO A 25 -31.68 -18.95 -4.55
N PRO A 26 -32.86 -19.59 -4.37
CA PRO A 26 -33.89 -19.10 -3.47
C PRO A 26 -33.26 -18.93 -2.07
N ALA A 27 -33.52 -17.78 -1.46
CA ALA A 27 -33.11 -17.48 -0.10
C ALA A 27 -33.89 -18.39 0.87
N SER A 28 -33.43 -19.60 1.01
CA SER A 28 -34.00 -20.60 1.94
C SER A 28 -32.87 -21.43 2.53
N GLN A 29 -32.14 -20.80 3.41
CA GLN A 29 -31.55 -21.54 4.54
C GLN A 29 -31.88 -20.69 5.76
N ALA A 30 -32.57 -21.31 6.74
CA ALA A 30 -32.79 -20.69 8.04
C ALA A 30 -31.45 -20.23 8.59
N ALA A 31 -31.21 -18.94 8.52
CA ALA A 31 -29.97 -18.33 8.99
C ALA A 31 -29.89 -18.65 10.49
N SER A 32 -28.83 -19.32 10.92
CA SER A 32 -28.52 -19.45 12.33
C SER A 32 -28.37 -18.03 12.89
N SER A 33 -29.36 -17.55 13.64
CA SER A 33 -29.31 -16.24 14.27
C SER A 33 -28.54 -16.35 15.58
N SER A 34 -27.79 -15.31 15.94
CA SER A 34 -27.14 -15.19 17.25
C SER A 34 -28.13 -15.08 18.41
N GLY A 35 -29.43 -15.03 18.12
CA GLY A 35 -30.50 -14.77 19.07
C GLY A 35 -30.65 -13.29 19.49
N ARG A 36 -29.81 -12.41 18.96
CA ARG A 36 -29.86 -10.97 19.19
C ARG A 36 -30.71 -10.27 18.13
N ALA A 37 -31.42 -9.22 18.50
CA ALA A 37 -32.09 -8.35 17.54
C ALA A 37 -31.05 -7.62 16.66
N ALA A 38 -31.31 -7.53 15.37
CA ALA A 38 -30.44 -6.79 14.46
C ALA A 38 -30.76 -5.29 14.53
N ASP A 39 -29.75 -4.46 14.77
CA ASP A 39 -29.85 -3.00 14.75
C ASP A 39 -29.84 -2.47 13.30
N ILE A 40 -29.14 -3.18 12.41
CA ILE A 40 -29.01 -2.84 11.00
C ILE A 40 -29.36 -4.08 10.16
N VAL A 41 -30.17 -3.87 9.10
CA VAL A 41 -30.45 -4.92 8.10
C VAL A 41 -30.11 -4.37 6.73
N CYS A 42 -29.49 -5.20 5.86
CA CYS A 42 -29.17 -4.86 4.48
C CYS A 42 -29.19 -6.09 3.56
N ALA A 43 -29.26 -5.85 2.27
CA ALA A 43 -29.14 -6.92 1.29
C ALA A 43 -27.67 -7.35 1.12
N THR A 44 -26.75 -6.39 1.01
CA THR A 44 -25.30 -6.65 0.87
C THR A 44 -24.51 -5.84 1.90
N VAL A 45 -23.64 -6.52 2.63
CA VAL A 45 -22.60 -5.88 3.44
C VAL A 45 -21.26 -6.05 2.78
N VAL A 46 -20.45 -4.98 2.79
CA VAL A 46 -19.05 -5.02 2.36
C VAL A 46 -18.18 -4.72 3.56
N LEU A 47 -17.24 -5.61 3.85
CA LEU A 47 -16.33 -5.53 4.99
C LEU A 47 -14.97 -5.01 4.55
N GLY A 48 -14.65 -3.78 4.92
CA GLY A 48 -13.45 -3.05 4.55
C GLY A 48 -13.67 -2.08 3.38
N ALA A 49 -13.19 -0.85 3.52
CA ALA A 49 -13.37 0.24 2.55
C ALA A 49 -12.10 0.58 1.76
N GLY A 50 -11.20 -0.40 1.57
CA GLY A 50 -10.12 -0.31 0.60
C GLY A 50 -10.62 -0.36 -0.85
N PRO A 51 -9.71 -0.33 -1.86
CA PRO A 51 -10.10 -0.30 -3.28
C PRO A 51 -11.07 -1.40 -3.70
N GLY A 52 -10.88 -2.62 -3.24
CA GLY A 52 -11.83 -3.71 -3.48
C GLY A 52 -13.20 -3.47 -2.83
N GLY A 53 -13.19 -2.97 -1.59
CA GLY A 53 -14.41 -2.78 -0.82
C GLY A 53 -15.28 -1.63 -1.30
N TYR A 54 -14.72 -0.41 -1.41
CA TYR A 54 -15.53 0.71 -1.89
C TYR A 54 -16.01 0.51 -3.33
N THR A 55 -15.18 -0.12 -4.19
CA THR A 55 -15.61 -0.43 -5.57
C THR A 55 -16.78 -1.40 -5.57
N ALA A 56 -16.72 -2.46 -4.77
CA ALA A 56 -17.82 -3.41 -4.64
C ALA A 56 -19.09 -2.76 -4.07
N ALA A 57 -18.95 -1.96 -3.01
CA ALA A 57 -20.07 -1.26 -2.39
C ALA A 57 -20.75 -0.28 -3.35
N PHE A 58 -19.96 0.51 -4.09
CA PHE A 58 -20.49 1.47 -5.07
C PHE A 58 -21.19 0.75 -6.21
N ARG A 59 -20.58 -0.32 -6.73
CA ARG A 59 -21.24 -1.10 -7.79
C ARG A 59 -22.51 -1.77 -7.32
N SER A 60 -22.54 -2.31 -6.11
CA SER A 60 -23.75 -2.88 -5.50
C SER A 60 -24.86 -1.85 -5.41
N ALA A 61 -24.55 -0.65 -4.92
CA ALA A 61 -25.50 0.46 -4.83
C ALA A 61 -25.98 0.95 -6.20
N ASP A 62 -25.09 1.04 -7.20
CA ASP A 62 -25.43 1.43 -8.58
C ASP A 62 -26.37 0.41 -9.25
N LEU A 63 -26.39 -0.83 -8.77
CA LEU A 63 -27.34 -1.88 -9.18
C LEU A 63 -28.66 -1.84 -8.39
N GLY A 64 -28.85 -0.85 -7.53
CA GLY A 64 -30.07 -0.68 -6.74
C GLY A 64 -30.12 -1.58 -5.49
N VAL A 65 -29.03 -2.21 -5.08
CA VAL A 65 -28.98 -3.10 -3.91
C VAL A 65 -28.74 -2.28 -2.64
N ASP A 66 -29.55 -2.49 -1.59
CA ASP A 66 -29.32 -1.90 -0.27
C ASP A 66 -28.00 -2.37 0.32
N THR A 67 -27.04 -1.45 0.43
CA THR A 67 -25.65 -1.76 0.70
C THR A 67 -25.11 -1.03 1.93
N VAL A 68 -24.47 -1.78 2.82
CA VAL A 68 -23.69 -1.27 3.96
C VAL A 68 -22.20 -1.52 3.71
N LEU A 69 -21.38 -0.50 3.93
CA LEU A 69 -19.92 -0.57 3.90
C LEU A 69 -19.39 -0.38 5.33
N ILE A 70 -18.67 -1.37 5.85
CA ILE A 70 -18.07 -1.30 7.18
C ILE A 70 -16.58 -0.98 7.04
N GLU A 71 -16.13 0.03 7.78
CA GLU A 71 -14.70 0.41 7.84
C GLU A 71 -14.28 0.67 9.29
N ARG A 72 -13.18 0.09 9.73
CA ARG A 72 -12.67 0.29 11.09
C ARG A 72 -12.05 1.68 11.32
N TYR A 73 -11.55 2.30 10.26
CA TYR A 73 -10.94 3.62 10.32
C TYR A 73 -11.94 4.72 9.96
N ALA A 74 -11.68 5.94 10.42
CA ALA A 74 -12.55 7.09 10.14
C ALA A 74 -12.56 7.51 8.66
N SER A 75 -11.59 7.07 7.88
CA SER A 75 -11.41 7.44 6.47
C SER A 75 -11.59 6.23 5.55
N LEU A 76 -12.37 6.41 4.48
CA LEU A 76 -12.45 5.42 3.40
C LEU A 76 -11.15 5.40 2.59
N GLY A 77 -10.94 4.33 1.81
CA GLY A 77 -9.80 4.19 0.91
C GLY A 77 -8.80 3.11 1.32
N GLY A 78 -8.92 2.60 2.55
CA GLY A 78 -8.07 1.53 3.09
C GLY A 78 -6.58 1.89 3.06
N VAL A 79 -5.74 0.87 3.05
CA VAL A 79 -4.27 1.01 2.98
C VAL A 79 -3.85 1.81 1.76
N CYS A 80 -4.41 1.52 0.58
CA CYS A 80 -3.99 2.14 -0.68
C CYS A 80 -4.05 3.68 -0.65
N LEU A 81 -5.17 4.25 -0.22
CA LEU A 81 -5.33 5.71 -0.24
C LEU A 81 -4.68 6.38 0.97
N ASN A 82 -4.72 5.76 2.13
CA ASN A 82 -4.32 6.42 3.36
C ASN A 82 -2.82 6.24 3.68
N VAL A 83 -2.28 5.02 3.49
CA VAL A 83 -0.93 4.66 3.94
C VAL A 83 -0.16 3.78 2.94
N GLY A 84 -0.50 3.83 1.67
CA GLY A 84 0.09 2.99 0.62
C GLY A 84 0.27 3.73 -0.71
N CYS A 85 -0.49 3.31 -1.72
CA CYS A 85 -0.29 3.73 -3.12
C CYS A 85 -0.32 5.25 -3.31
N ILE A 86 -1.29 5.93 -2.72
CA ILE A 86 -1.46 7.37 -2.96
C ILE A 86 -0.35 8.20 -2.30
N PRO A 87 -0.06 8.06 -1.00
CA PRO A 87 1.04 8.80 -0.40
C PRO A 87 2.40 8.42 -1.04
N SER A 88 2.63 7.15 -1.43
CA SER A 88 3.88 6.78 -2.09
C SER A 88 4.02 7.45 -3.46
N LYS A 89 2.96 7.48 -4.29
CA LYS A 89 3.00 8.14 -5.60
C LYS A 89 3.16 9.67 -5.49
N ALA A 90 2.59 10.28 -4.45
CA ALA A 90 2.82 11.71 -4.19
C ALA A 90 4.29 12.00 -3.86
N LEU A 91 4.93 11.17 -3.04
CA LEU A 91 6.36 11.31 -2.71
C LEU A 91 7.27 10.94 -3.88
N LEU A 92 6.95 9.88 -4.64
CA LEU A 92 7.70 9.49 -5.84
C LEU A 92 7.66 10.57 -6.92
N HIS A 93 6.52 11.27 -7.08
CA HIS A 93 6.45 12.40 -7.99
C HIS A 93 7.41 13.53 -7.58
N ALA A 94 7.49 13.86 -6.31
CA ALA A 94 8.47 14.84 -5.81
C ALA A 94 9.92 14.36 -6.03
N ALA A 95 10.19 13.08 -5.77
CA ALA A 95 11.49 12.47 -6.03
C ALA A 95 11.88 12.54 -7.51
N GLU A 96 10.94 12.30 -8.41
CA GLU A 96 11.14 12.40 -9.85
C GLU A 96 11.47 13.83 -10.29
N VAL A 97 10.78 14.84 -9.75
CA VAL A 97 11.07 16.26 -10.05
C VAL A 97 12.50 16.62 -9.62
N ILE A 98 12.94 16.15 -8.45
CA ILE A 98 14.31 16.36 -7.97
C ILE A 98 15.33 15.71 -8.90
N ASP A 99 15.09 14.46 -9.30
CA ASP A 99 15.96 13.68 -10.20
C ASP A 99 16.04 14.35 -11.58
N GLN A 100 14.90 14.76 -12.16
CA GLN A 100 14.84 15.45 -13.45
C GLN A 100 15.58 16.81 -13.41
N ALA A 101 15.41 17.57 -12.34
CA ALA A 101 16.11 18.84 -12.16
C ALA A 101 17.64 18.64 -12.10
N ALA A 102 18.10 17.59 -11.42
CA ALA A 102 19.52 17.26 -11.37
C ALA A 102 20.09 16.87 -12.76
N HIS A 103 19.32 16.12 -13.56
CA HIS A 103 19.71 15.70 -14.91
C HIS A 103 19.55 16.80 -15.98
N ALA A 104 18.83 17.89 -15.68
CA ALA A 104 18.68 19.00 -16.64
C ALA A 104 20.01 19.66 -17.02
N LYS A 105 21.05 19.48 -16.22
CA LYS A 105 22.42 19.88 -16.55
C LYS A 105 22.94 19.26 -17.84
N ASP A 106 22.52 18.05 -18.16
CA ASP A 106 22.89 17.33 -19.39
C ASP A 106 22.37 18.05 -20.64
N TYR A 107 21.34 18.90 -20.48
CA TYR A 107 20.77 19.73 -21.56
C TYR A 107 21.21 21.18 -21.47
N GLY A 108 22.13 21.51 -20.54
CA GLY A 108 22.61 22.89 -20.35
C GLY A 108 21.75 23.74 -19.42
N VAL A 109 20.81 23.15 -18.67
CA VAL A 109 19.96 23.86 -17.69
C VAL A 109 20.36 23.45 -16.28
N ASP A 110 20.88 24.39 -15.49
CA ASP A 110 21.29 24.15 -14.10
C ASP A 110 20.30 24.78 -13.12
N PHE A 111 19.58 23.93 -12.35
CA PHE A 111 18.68 24.37 -11.28
C PHE A 111 19.38 24.54 -9.92
N GLY A 112 20.69 24.22 -9.84
CA GLY A 112 21.41 24.19 -8.58
C GLY A 112 20.98 23.04 -7.66
N THR A 113 21.40 23.09 -6.40
CA THR A 113 21.01 22.12 -5.38
C THR A 113 19.67 22.50 -4.80
N PRO A 114 18.66 21.62 -4.82
CA PRO A 114 17.34 21.96 -4.30
C PRO A 114 17.37 22.10 -2.76
N THR A 115 16.61 23.07 -2.25
CA THR A 115 16.29 23.15 -0.83
C THR A 115 14.98 22.40 -0.58
N ILE A 116 15.02 21.37 0.25
CA ILE A 116 13.85 20.53 0.51
C ILE A 116 13.26 20.90 1.87
N ASN A 117 11.99 21.32 1.85
CA ASN A 117 11.19 21.54 3.06
C ASN A 117 10.33 20.30 3.30
N ILE A 118 10.73 19.48 4.27
CA ILE A 118 10.06 18.21 4.59
C ILE A 118 8.62 18.42 5.08
N ASP A 119 8.36 19.46 5.87
CA ASP A 119 7.01 19.75 6.36
C ASP A 119 6.06 20.14 5.23
N ALA A 120 6.56 20.93 4.27
CA ALA A 120 5.80 21.27 3.08
C ALA A 120 5.54 20.05 2.19
N LEU A 121 6.53 19.17 2.02
CA LEU A 121 6.38 17.93 1.26
C LEU A 121 5.37 16.98 1.93
N ARG A 122 5.43 16.84 3.25
CA ARG A 122 4.45 16.08 4.02
C ARG A 122 3.04 16.65 3.86
N SER A 123 2.89 17.96 3.98
CA SER A 123 1.61 18.65 3.81
C SER A 123 1.06 18.48 2.39
N TYR A 124 1.90 18.49 1.37
CA TYR A 124 1.50 18.18 -0.01
C TYR A 124 0.95 16.76 -0.13
N LYS A 125 1.66 15.77 0.40
CA LYS A 125 1.23 14.36 0.41
C LYS A 125 -0.13 14.23 1.12
N GLU A 126 -0.29 14.80 2.31
CA GLU A 126 -1.54 14.76 3.06
C GLU A 126 -2.71 15.44 2.32
N LYS A 127 -2.44 16.53 1.62
CA LYS A 127 -3.43 17.20 0.77
C LYS A 127 -3.94 16.27 -0.34
N VAL A 128 -3.02 15.56 -1.02
CA VAL A 128 -3.39 14.60 -2.08
C VAL A 128 -4.26 13.48 -1.52
N VAL A 129 -3.84 12.85 -0.41
CA VAL A 129 -4.62 11.83 0.28
C VAL A 129 -6.00 12.34 0.68
N GLY A 130 -6.06 13.51 1.33
CA GLY A 130 -7.30 14.11 1.80
C GLY A 130 -8.27 14.47 0.68
N GLN A 131 -7.79 14.87 -0.49
CA GLN A 131 -8.66 15.13 -1.65
C GLN A 131 -9.35 13.85 -2.14
N LEU A 132 -8.60 12.75 -2.24
CA LEU A 132 -9.12 11.48 -2.74
C LEU A 132 -10.06 10.81 -1.72
N THR A 133 -9.71 10.81 -0.45
CA THR A 133 -10.55 10.20 0.60
C THR A 133 -11.87 10.96 0.79
N LYS A 134 -11.83 12.31 0.71
CA LYS A 134 -13.06 13.15 0.69
C LYS A 134 -13.91 12.86 -0.54
N GLY A 135 -13.28 12.64 -1.71
CA GLY A 135 -13.99 12.23 -2.93
C GLY A 135 -14.73 10.91 -2.74
N LEU A 136 -14.10 9.91 -2.13
CA LEU A 136 -14.75 8.62 -1.83
C LEU A 136 -15.94 8.78 -0.89
N ALA A 137 -15.81 9.56 0.17
CA ALA A 137 -16.91 9.83 1.10
C ALA A 137 -18.08 10.52 0.39
N GLY A 138 -17.79 11.48 -0.52
CA GLY A 138 -18.80 12.09 -1.37
C GLY A 138 -19.51 11.11 -2.29
N MET A 139 -18.76 10.22 -2.94
CA MET A 139 -19.31 9.16 -3.80
C MET A 139 -20.17 8.16 -3.04
N ALA A 140 -19.78 7.77 -1.83
CA ALA A 140 -20.57 6.89 -0.97
C ALA A 140 -21.93 7.54 -0.62
N LYS A 141 -21.90 8.82 -0.23
CA LYS A 141 -23.11 9.59 0.08
C LYS A 141 -24.04 9.72 -1.14
N GLN A 142 -23.49 10.05 -2.30
CA GLN A 142 -24.24 10.22 -3.56
C GLN A 142 -24.96 8.92 -3.96
N ARG A 143 -24.33 7.76 -3.74
CA ARG A 143 -24.88 6.43 -4.00
C ARG A 143 -25.74 5.87 -2.87
N LYS A 144 -25.92 6.65 -1.79
CA LYS A 144 -26.66 6.22 -0.60
C LYS A 144 -26.10 4.94 0.06
N VAL A 145 -24.81 4.67 -0.10
CA VAL A 145 -24.14 3.60 0.64
C VAL A 145 -24.07 4.00 2.11
N ARG A 146 -24.61 3.16 2.97
CA ARG A 146 -24.52 3.36 4.42
C ARG A 146 -23.14 2.95 4.90
N VAL A 147 -22.34 3.93 5.32
CA VAL A 147 -21.00 3.68 5.90
C VAL A 147 -21.14 3.54 7.41
N VAL A 148 -20.66 2.43 7.96
CA VAL A 148 -20.64 2.15 9.39
C VAL A 148 -19.20 2.03 9.84
N GLN A 149 -18.78 2.92 10.75
CA GLN A 149 -17.44 2.86 11.31
C GLN A 149 -17.40 1.86 12.47
N GLY A 150 -16.44 0.93 12.43
CA GLY A 150 -16.23 -0.03 13.49
C GLY A 150 -15.49 -1.29 13.01
N THR A 151 -15.07 -2.07 14.00
CA THR A 151 -14.48 -3.39 13.76
C THR A 151 -15.56 -4.46 13.79
N ALA A 152 -15.67 -5.25 12.72
CA ALA A 152 -16.70 -6.25 12.59
C ALA A 152 -16.18 -7.66 12.88
N LYS A 153 -17.02 -8.48 13.50
CA LYS A 153 -16.80 -9.89 13.79
C LYS A 153 -18.05 -10.67 13.39
N PHE A 154 -17.88 -11.81 12.71
CA PHE A 154 -18.99 -12.70 12.39
C PHE A 154 -19.57 -13.33 13.65
N LEU A 155 -20.89 -13.21 13.83
CA LEU A 155 -21.67 -13.92 14.83
C LEU A 155 -22.29 -15.20 14.26
N SER A 156 -22.65 -15.15 12.98
CA SER A 156 -23.20 -16.28 12.22
C SER A 156 -22.92 -16.10 10.72
N ALA A 157 -23.42 -16.99 9.89
CA ALA A 157 -23.29 -16.89 8.43
C ALA A 157 -23.91 -15.60 7.83
N ASN A 158 -24.87 -14.98 8.53
CA ASN A 158 -25.62 -13.82 8.05
C ASN A 158 -25.66 -12.67 9.05
N GLU A 159 -24.82 -12.69 10.10
CA GLU A 159 -24.79 -11.65 11.12
C GLU A 159 -23.36 -11.25 11.48
N LEU A 160 -23.16 -9.95 11.62
CA LEU A 160 -21.93 -9.33 12.12
C LEU A 160 -22.23 -8.56 13.41
N GLU A 161 -21.32 -8.59 14.36
CA GLU A 161 -21.22 -7.60 15.42
C GLU A 161 -20.21 -6.53 15.00
N ILE A 162 -20.61 -5.28 15.08
CA ILE A 162 -19.75 -4.13 14.75
C ILE A 162 -19.51 -3.37 16.04
N VAL A 163 -18.27 -3.24 16.44
CA VAL A 163 -17.88 -2.46 17.62
C VAL A 163 -17.29 -1.13 17.15
N GLY A 164 -17.95 -0.05 17.47
CA GLY A 164 -17.50 1.31 17.17
C GLY A 164 -16.34 1.77 18.07
N GLU A 165 -15.73 2.90 17.75
CA GLU A 165 -14.67 3.49 18.58
C GLU A 165 -15.14 3.87 19.99
N ASP A 166 -16.45 4.16 20.15
CA ASP A 166 -17.09 4.43 21.44
C ASP A 166 -17.35 3.16 22.27
N GLY A 167 -16.93 1.99 21.77
CA GLY A 167 -17.13 0.70 22.43
C GLY A 167 -18.54 0.13 22.29
N LYS A 168 -19.48 0.82 21.64
CA LYS A 168 -20.82 0.31 21.44
C LYS A 168 -20.84 -0.76 20.35
N ALA A 169 -21.51 -1.85 20.64
CA ALA A 169 -21.72 -2.95 19.73
C ALA A 169 -23.08 -2.87 19.07
N GLN A 170 -23.12 -3.03 17.74
CA GLN A 170 -24.32 -3.12 16.93
C GLN A 170 -24.34 -4.47 16.19
N VAL A 171 -25.53 -5.04 16.01
CA VAL A 171 -25.70 -6.26 15.22
C VAL A 171 -26.22 -5.89 13.83
N LEU A 172 -25.50 -6.33 12.80
CA LEU A 172 -25.89 -6.17 11.41
C LEU A 172 -26.25 -7.53 10.81
N ARG A 173 -27.44 -7.63 10.22
CA ARG A 173 -27.92 -8.79 9.47
C ARG A 173 -27.89 -8.51 7.97
N PHE A 174 -27.46 -9.48 7.18
CA PHE A 174 -27.29 -9.34 5.73
C PHE A 174 -27.68 -10.62 4.99
N ALA A 175 -28.02 -10.47 3.71
CA ALA A 175 -28.20 -11.61 2.81
C ALA A 175 -26.88 -12.05 2.17
N ASN A 176 -26.03 -11.08 1.75
CA ASN A 176 -24.76 -11.31 1.09
C ASN A 176 -23.65 -10.52 1.79
N CYS A 177 -22.45 -11.10 1.85
CA CYS A 177 -21.27 -10.44 2.39
C CYS A 177 -20.10 -10.48 1.40
N ILE A 178 -19.47 -9.33 1.19
CA ILE A 178 -18.21 -9.22 0.43
C ILE A 178 -17.10 -8.89 1.43
N ILE A 179 -16.14 -9.79 1.58
CA ILE A 179 -14.98 -9.59 2.46
C ILE A 179 -13.86 -8.93 1.67
N ALA A 180 -13.57 -7.68 2.00
CA ALA A 180 -12.51 -6.86 1.40
C ALA A 180 -11.62 -6.25 2.51
N ALA A 181 -11.27 -7.08 3.49
CA ALA A 181 -10.62 -6.66 4.74
C ALA A 181 -9.16 -6.17 4.59
N GLY A 182 -8.56 -6.33 3.39
CA GLY A 182 -7.22 -5.84 3.08
C GLY A 182 -6.11 -6.64 3.73
N SER A 183 -4.96 -6.00 3.93
CA SER A 183 -3.75 -6.57 4.51
C SER A 183 -3.05 -5.57 5.42
N GLN A 184 -2.01 -6.01 6.09
CA GLN A 184 -1.16 -5.18 6.92
C GLN A 184 0.31 -5.58 6.73
N PRO A 185 1.27 -4.69 7.00
CA PRO A 185 2.69 -5.00 6.93
C PRO A 185 3.05 -6.18 7.83
N VAL A 186 3.95 -7.03 7.34
CA VAL A 186 4.48 -8.15 8.12
C VAL A 186 5.56 -7.64 9.08
N LYS A 187 5.44 -7.96 10.35
CA LYS A 187 6.46 -7.67 11.35
C LYS A 187 7.35 -8.88 11.59
N LEU A 188 8.59 -8.82 11.10
CA LEU A 188 9.57 -9.88 11.31
C LEU A 188 10.05 -9.87 12.78
N PRO A 189 10.03 -11.02 13.49
CA PRO A 189 10.42 -11.09 14.90
C PRO A 189 11.89 -10.73 15.18
N SER A 190 12.74 -10.77 14.16
CA SER A 190 14.17 -10.45 14.27
C SER A 190 14.47 -8.95 14.33
N PHE A 191 13.46 -8.08 14.31
CA PHE A 191 13.61 -6.64 14.36
C PHE A 191 13.08 -6.06 15.68
N PRO A 192 13.77 -5.05 16.27
CA PRO A 192 13.32 -4.37 17.48
C PRO A 192 12.24 -3.33 17.14
N TRP A 193 10.99 -3.76 16.98
CA TRP A 193 9.87 -2.92 16.58
C TRP A 193 9.46 -1.85 17.59
N ASP A 194 9.97 -1.94 18.84
CA ASP A 194 9.77 -0.92 19.86
C ASP A 194 10.68 0.30 19.66
N ASP A 195 11.68 0.20 18.78
CA ASP A 195 12.57 1.31 18.44
C ASP A 195 11.97 2.10 17.26
N PRO A 196 11.73 3.42 17.40
CA PRO A 196 11.11 4.24 16.34
C PRO A 196 11.98 4.42 15.09
N ARG A 197 13.22 3.96 15.11
CA ARG A 197 14.11 3.93 13.95
C ARG A 197 13.87 2.71 13.07
N VAL A 198 13.13 1.70 13.55
CA VAL A 198 12.65 0.57 12.77
C VAL A 198 11.24 0.88 12.29
N MET A 199 11.09 1.03 10.99
CA MET A 199 9.88 1.50 10.34
C MET A 199 9.25 0.38 9.50
N ASP A 200 7.93 0.29 9.49
CA ASP A 200 7.21 -0.35 8.40
C ASP A 200 6.94 0.65 7.26
N SER A 201 6.22 0.23 6.22
CA SER A 201 5.91 1.10 5.09
C SER A 201 5.05 2.31 5.47
N THR A 202 4.17 2.16 6.46
CA THR A 202 3.33 3.25 6.96
C THR A 202 4.17 4.31 7.64
N ASP A 203 5.10 3.89 8.49
CA ASP A 203 6.01 4.78 9.20
C ASP A 203 6.92 5.53 8.22
N ALA A 204 7.45 4.82 7.22
CA ALA A 204 8.29 5.42 6.17
C ALA A 204 7.52 6.47 5.35
N LEU A 205 6.24 6.22 5.03
CA LEU A 205 5.39 7.17 4.32
C LEU A 205 5.00 8.39 5.16
N ASN A 206 5.07 8.31 6.49
CA ASN A 206 4.88 9.48 7.35
C ASN A 206 5.97 10.52 7.15
N LEU A 207 7.14 10.12 6.66
CA LEU A 207 8.26 11.00 6.34
C LEU A 207 8.60 11.92 7.54
N ALA A 208 8.81 11.32 8.70
CA ALA A 208 9.10 12.06 9.93
C ALA A 208 10.39 12.89 9.81
N ASP A 209 11.42 12.32 9.19
CA ASP A 209 12.69 12.95 8.87
C ASP A 209 13.32 12.28 7.62
N VAL A 210 14.49 12.78 7.20
CA VAL A 210 15.33 12.16 6.18
C VAL A 210 16.62 11.72 6.86
N PRO A 211 16.80 10.41 7.13
CA PRO A 211 18.02 9.90 7.76
C PRO A 211 19.20 10.03 6.81
N LYS A 212 20.41 10.15 7.35
CA LYS A 212 21.63 10.15 6.51
C LYS A 212 21.83 8.79 5.84
N THR A 213 21.58 7.72 6.59
CA THR A 213 21.72 6.34 6.13
C THR A 213 20.42 5.59 6.35
N LEU A 214 19.95 4.87 5.34
CA LEU A 214 18.73 4.08 5.36
C LEU A 214 18.99 2.67 4.86
N LEU A 215 18.70 1.68 5.68
CA LEU A 215 18.62 0.28 5.25
C LEU A 215 17.18 -0.08 4.88
N VAL A 216 16.97 -0.59 3.69
CA VAL A 216 15.70 -1.13 3.21
C VAL A 216 15.80 -2.65 3.15
N VAL A 217 14.98 -3.34 3.92
CA VAL A 217 14.91 -4.80 3.95
C VAL A 217 13.69 -5.24 3.13
N GLY A 218 13.97 -5.84 1.97
CA GLY A 218 12.99 -6.24 0.97
C GLY A 218 13.10 -5.42 -0.31
N GLY A 219 13.45 -6.09 -1.39
CA GLY A 219 13.59 -5.53 -2.76
C GLY A 219 12.30 -5.66 -3.59
N GLY A 220 11.14 -5.76 -2.95
CA GLY A 220 9.83 -5.70 -3.59
C GLY A 220 9.38 -4.27 -3.89
N ILE A 221 8.15 -4.12 -4.41
CA ILE A 221 7.59 -2.84 -4.87
C ILE A 221 7.73 -1.75 -3.81
N ILE A 222 7.22 -1.98 -2.61
CA ILE A 222 7.14 -0.98 -1.54
C ILE A 222 8.54 -0.56 -1.06
N GLY A 223 9.42 -1.53 -0.84
CA GLY A 223 10.80 -1.24 -0.42
C GLY A 223 11.55 -0.39 -1.43
N LEU A 224 11.40 -0.68 -2.73
CA LEU A 224 12.04 0.08 -3.79
C LEU A 224 11.43 1.47 -4.00
N GLU A 225 10.13 1.65 -3.76
CA GLU A 225 9.50 2.97 -3.72
C GLU A 225 10.09 3.83 -2.61
N MET A 226 10.22 3.28 -1.40
CA MET A 226 10.85 3.99 -0.27
C MET A 226 12.32 4.27 -0.53
N ALA A 227 13.08 3.30 -1.05
CA ALA A 227 14.47 3.50 -1.45
C ALA A 227 14.62 4.67 -2.43
N THR A 228 13.74 4.76 -3.43
CA THR A 228 13.75 5.82 -4.44
C THR A 228 13.44 7.19 -3.81
N VAL A 229 12.40 7.27 -2.97
CA VAL A 229 12.01 8.52 -2.30
C VAL A 229 13.14 9.03 -1.40
N TYR A 230 13.61 8.21 -0.47
CA TYR A 230 14.61 8.64 0.50
C TYR A 230 15.95 8.94 -0.17
N ARG A 231 16.32 8.19 -1.24
CA ARG A 231 17.52 8.49 -2.01
C ARG A 231 17.45 9.85 -2.67
N ALA A 232 16.33 10.18 -3.29
CA ALA A 232 16.12 11.50 -3.91
C ALA A 232 16.13 12.65 -2.89
N LEU A 233 15.69 12.37 -1.66
CA LEU A 233 15.71 13.34 -0.55
C LEU A 233 17.11 13.49 0.08
N GLY A 234 18.09 12.65 -0.26
CA GLY A 234 19.48 12.78 0.14
C GLY A 234 20.02 11.69 1.07
N SER A 235 19.22 10.67 1.40
CA SER A 235 19.71 9.52 2.17
C SER A 235 20.71 8.68 1.36
N ASP A 236 21.70 8.11 2.03
CA ASP A 236 22.48 7.00 1.50
C ASP A 236 21.71 5.69 1.77
N VAL A 237 21.29 5.03 0.68
CA VAL A 237 20.33 3.93 0.75
C VAL A 237 20.98 2.60 0.37
N THR A 238 20.79 1.61 1.25
CA THR A 238 21.14 0.21 0.99
C THR A 238 19.88 -0.64 0.98
N VAL A 239 19.70 -1.45 -0.06
CA VAL A 239 18.59 -2.42 -0.20
C VAL A 239 19.15 -3.82 -0.03
N VAL A 240 18.53 -4.62 0.85
CA VAL A 240 18.85 -6.03 1.07
C VAL A 240 17.66 -6.87 0.66
N GLU A 241 17.88 -7.82 -0.27
CA GLU A 241 16.84 -8.70 -0.79
C GLU A 241 17.28 -10.17 -0.66
N PHE A 242 16.42 -10.99 -0.09
CA PHE A 242 16.65 -12.42 0.10
C PHE A 242 16.66 -13.19 -1.22
N MET A 243 15.81 -12.79 -2.16
CA MET A 243 15.69 -13.42 -3.47
C MET A 243 16.86 -13.09 -4.38
N PRO A 244 17.08 -13.85 -5.47
CA PRO A 244 18.16 -13.61 -6.42
C PRO A 244 17.96 -12.40 -7.33
N GLN A 245 16.81 -11.73 -7.24
CA GLN A 245 16.47 -10.55 -8.03
C GLN A 245 15.62 -9.57 -7.23
N LEU A 246 15.61 -8.30 -7.63
CA LEU A 246 14.63 -7.32 -7.22
C LEU A 246 13.26 -7.67 -7.81
N MET A 247 12.18 -7.16 -7.23
CA MET A 247 10.81 -7.37 -7.71
C MET A 247 10.52 -8.87 -7.95
N PRO A 248 10.59 -9.73 -6.93
CA PRO A 248 10.33 -11.16 -7.09
C PRO A 248 8.97 -11.39 -7.77
N GLY A 249 8.98 -12.25 -8.81
CA GLY A 249 7.78 -12.54 -9.62
C GLY A 249 7.62 -11.68 -10.88
N ALA A 250 8.42 -10.62 -11.06
CA ALA A 250 8.47 -9.88 -12.31
C ALA A 250 9.52 -10.46 -13.27
N ASP A 251 9.31 -10.32 -14.57
CA ASP A 251 10.26 -10.78 -15.60
C ASP A 251 11.57 -9.99 -15.53
N LEU A 252 12.71 -10.69 -15.65
CA LEU A 252 14.04 -10.11 -15.46
C LEU A 252 14.37 -8.97 -16.45
N ASP A 253 13.86 -9.02 -17.65
CA ASP A 253 14.05 -7.99 -18.67
C ASP A 253 13.35 -6.68 -18.27
N LEU A 254 12.22 -6.75 -17.55
CA LEU A 254 11.52 -5.60 -16.98
C LEU A 254 12.18 -5.08 -15.69
N VAL A 255 12.80 -5.97 -14.90
CA VAL A 255 13.51 -5.60 -13.66
C VAL A 255 14.84 -4.92 -13.94
N LYS A 256 15.52 -5.32 -15.03
CA LYS A 256 16.86 -4.82 -15.34
C LYS A 256 16.94 -3.28 -15.49
N PRO A 257 16.05 -2.58 -16.21
CA PRO A 257 16.08 -1.12 -16.30
C PRO A 257 15.95 -0.44 -14.95
N LEU A 258 15.11 -0.98 -14.05
CA LEU A 258 14.94 -0.47 -12.68
C LEU A 258 16.23 -0.66 -11.86
N ALA A 259 16.83 -1.85 -11.90
CA ALA A 259 18.08 -2.14 -11.20
C ALA A 259 19.22 -1.25 -11.68
N ASP A 260 19.33 -1.03 -12.99
CA ASP A 260 20.33 -0.15 -13.60
C ASP A 260 20.12 1.31 -13.17
N ARG A 261 18.86 1.77 -13.08
CA ARG A 261 18.50 3.12 -12.59
C ARG A 261 18.88 3.31 -11.13
N LEU A 262 18.50 2.39 -10.25
CA LEU A 262 18.84 2.44 -8.83
C LEU A 262 20.36 2.50 -8.61
N LYS A 263 21.11 1.67 -9.35
CA LYS A 263 22.57 1.69 -9.31
C LYS A 263 23.16 3.05 -9.76
N LYS A 264 22.64 3.64 -10.84
CA LYS A 264 23.05 4.98 -11.31
C LYS A 264 22.75 6.06 -10.27
N GLN A 265 21.66 5.94 -9.55
CA GLN A 265 21.28 6.85 -8.47
C GLN A 265 22.10 6.62 -7.18
N GLY A 266 22.99 5.62 -7.16
CA GLY A 266 23.87 5.33 -6.02
C GLY A 266 23.19 4.53 -4.91
N VAL A 267 22.11 3.80 -5.20
CA VAL A 267 21.53 2.83 -4.27
C VAL A 267 22.37 1.57 -4.26
N SER A 268 22.82 1.13 -3.08
CA SER A 268 23.51 -0.14 -2.90
C SER A 268 22.51 -1.28 -2.81
N VAL A 269 22.66 -2.33 -3.63
CA VAL A 269 21.72 -3.46 -3.65
C VAL A 269 22.45 -4.76 -3.37
N HIS A 270 22.00 -5.50 -2.36
CA HIS A 270 22.50 -6.80 -1.96
C HIS A 270 21.41 -7.86 -2.16
N LEU A 271 21.57 -8.68 -3.21
CA LEU A 271 20.69 -9.81 -3.50
C LEU A 271 21.17 -11.08 -2.80
N LYS A 272 20.27 -12.09 -2.67
CA LYS A 272 20.55 -13.36 -1.99
C LYS A 272 21.02 -13.17 -0.55
N THR A 273 20.57 -12.12 0.08
CA THR A 273 21.04 -11.66 1.38
C THR A 273 19.90 -11.63 2.38
N LYS A 274 20.03 -12.40 3.46
CA LYS A 274 19.03 -12.49 4.53
C LYS A 274 19.51 -11.70 5.75
N VAL A 275 18.68 -10.81 6.26
CA VAL A 275 18.86 -10.22 7.58
C VAL A 275 18.43 -11.24 8.63
N VAL A 276 19.35 -11.71 9.45
CA VAL A 276 19.07 -12.70 10.51
C VAL A 276 18.74 -12.04 11.82
N GLU A 277 19.26 -10.86 12.09
CA GLU A 277 19.04 -10.11 13.30
C GLU A 277 19.24 -8.61 13.07
N ALA A 278 18.44 -7.80 13.72
CA ALA A 278 18.65 -6.36 13.83
C ALA A 278 18.70 -5.94 15.30
N ARG A 279 19.65 -5.09 15.66
CA ARG A 279 19.85 -4.61 17.03
C ARG A 279 19.86 -3.10 17.08
N ALA A 280 19.08 -2.55 17.98
CA ALA A 280 19.13 -1.13 18.33
C ALA A 280 20.36 -0.84 19.18
N GLY A 281 21.17 0.13 18.78
CA GLY A 281 22.32 0.65 19.52
C GLY A 281 22.25 2.17 19.65
N GLU A 282 23.15 2.76 20.43
CA GLU A 282 23.20 4.22 20.62
C GLU A 282 23.40 4.98 19.30
N LYS A 283 24.22 4.44 18.40
CA LYS A 283 24.59 5.09 17.12
C LYS A 283 23.62 4.78 15.97
N GLY A 284 22.62 3.91 16.15
CA GLY A 284 21.68 3.51 15.08
C GLY A 284 21.26 2.04 15.17
N ILE A 285 20.71 1.52 14.09
CA ILE A 285 20.28 0.13 13.95
C ILE A 285 21.35 -0.65 13.19
N GLY A 286 21.95 -1.65 13.84
CA GLY A 286 22.84 -2.62 13.21
C GLY A 286 22.04 -3.82 12.73
N ALA A 287 22.29 -4.28 11.49
CA ALA A 287 21.71 -5.51 10.95
C ALA A 287 22.80 -6.54 10.69
N ALA A 288 22.60 -7.78 11.13
CA ALA A 288 23.46 -8.91 10.84
C ALA A 288 22.87 -9.77 9.72
N GLU A 289 23.71 -10.16 8.75
CA GLU A 289 23.33 -10.98 7.62
C GLU A 289 23.75 -12.45 7.84
N GLY A 290 22.89 -13.39 7.45
CA GLY A 290 23.19 -14.82 7.44
C GLY A 290 23.26 -15.35 6.00
N GLY A 291 24.30 -16.14 5.70
CA GLY A 291 24.45 -16.79 4.39
C GLY A 291 25.77 -16.49 3.68
N GLY A 292 26.82 -16.12 4.42
CA GLY A 292 28.21 -16.23 3.94
C GLY A 292 28.70 -15.13 3.05
N ARG A 293 28.33 -13.91 3.25
CA ARG A 293 29.16 -12.71 2.94
C ARG A 293 28.45 -11.42 3.32
N VAL A 294 29.24 -10.59 4.00
CA VAL A 294 29.02 -9.19 4.38
C VAL A 294 28.07 -9.03 5.56
N ALA A 295 28.66 -8.94 6.75
CA ALA A 295 28.05 -8.16 7.79
C ALA A 295 27.78 -6.76 7.18
N VAL A 296 26.50 -6.33 7.07
CA VAL A 296 26.22 -4.90 7.03
C VAL A 296 26.57 -4.42 8.43
N GLY A 297 27.88 -4.32 8.69
CA GLY A 297 28.43 -3.72 9.90
C GLY A 297 28.20 -2.21 9.91
N ALA A 298 27.41 -1.72 8.98
CA ALA A 298 26.97 -0.35 8.93
C ALA A 298 25.82 -0.16 9.92
N VAL A 299 26.03 0.68 10.88
CA VAL A 299 24.99 1.21 11.73
C VAL A 299 24.21 2.21 10.89
N ASN A 300 22.92 1.92 10.65
CA ASN A 300 22.03 2.79 9.88
C ASN A 300 21.20 3.66 10.83
N ASP A 301 20.96 4.90 10.43
CA ASP A 301 20.14 5.82 11.23
C ASP A 301 18.70 5.30 11.33
N ARG A 302 18.20 4.72 10.23
CA ARG A 302 16.87 4.09 10.19
C ARG A 302 16.84 2.84 9.32
N VAL A 303 15.87 1.98 9.58
CA VAL A 303 15.59 0.76 8.81
C VAL A 303 14.13 0.74 8.41
N VAL A 304 13.86 0.51 7.12
CA VAL A 304 12.51 0.18 6.61
C VAL A 304 12.45 -1.32 6.34
N VAL A 305 11.49 -2.01 6.96
CA VAL A 305 11.22 -3.43 6.73
C VAL A 305 9.98 -3.55 5.85
N SER A 306 10.17 -4.01 4.61
CA SER A 306 9.12 -4.19 3.62
C SER A 306 9.29 -5.54 2.93
N VAL A 307 8.92 -6.58 3.65
CA VAL A 307 8.85 -7.95 3.13
C VAL A 307 7.38 -8.26 2.81
N GLY A 308 7.10 -8.61 1.56
CA GLY A 308 5.78 -8.94 1.06
C GLY A 308 5.65 -10.42 0.75
#